data_b742941a2a1fd6f3a6c93ae9dc2a9c37
#
_entry.id   b742941a2a1fd6f3a6c93ae9dc2a9c37
#
_cell.length_a   1.000
_cell.length_b   1.000
_cell.length_c   1.000
_cell.angle_alpha   90.00
_cell.angle_beta   90.00
_cell.angle_gamma   90.00
#
_symmetry.space_group_name_H-M   'P 1'
#
loop_
_entity.id
_entity.type
_entity.pdbx_description
1 polymer ?
#
loop_
_entity_poly.entity_id
_entity_poly.type
_entity_poly.pdbx_seq_one_letter_code
_entity_poly.pdbx_strand_id
1 'polypeptide(L)' 'MGDYIATFFSHFGAMAFKKKCDKEGYPAVIMPVPRNLSSSCGTCVKFTGKPETAKNWNLDELEQVAKILETGTFQIIWRS' A
#
# COMPACT_ATOMS: atom_id res chain seq x y z
N MET A 1 -12.02 8.21 -5.86
CA MET A 1 -10.61 7.85 -5.75
C MET A 1 -10.06 8.40 -4.45
N GLY A 2 -9.15 7.68 -3.83
CA GLY A 2 -8.55 8.11 -2.58
C GLY A 2 -7.10 7.72 -2.52
N ASP A 3 -6.44 8.20 -1.45
CA ASP A 3 -5.04 7.87 -1.20
C ASP A 3 -4.98 6.72 -0.21
N TYR A 4 -4.17 5.73 -0.52
CA TYR A 4 -4.04 4.52 0.27
C TYR A 4 -2.58 4.19 0.48
N ILE A 5 -2.31 3.41 1.54
CA ILE A 5 -0.98 2.87 1.79
C ILE A 5 -1.11 1.35 1.84
N ALA A 6 -0.28 0.67 1.05
CA ALA A 6 -0.17 -0.78 1.09
C ALA A 6 1.16 -1.14 1.75
N THR A 7 1.11 -1.99 2.77
CA THR A 7 2.33 -2.50 3.40
C THR A 7 2.54 -3.95 2.98
N PHE A 8 3.78 -4.39 3.06
CA PHE A 8 4.19 -5.68 2.52
C PHE A 8 5.05 -6.43 3.53
N PHE A 9 5.14 -7.75 3.37
CA PHE A 9 5.97 -8.56 4.23
C PHE A 9 7.46 -8.45 3.89
N SER A 10 7.77 -7.96 2.67
CA SER A 10 9.15 -7.77 2.25
C SER A 10 9.28 -6.55 1.34
N HIS A 11 10.52 -6.04 1.23
CA HIS A 11 10.81 -4.95 0.28
C HIS A 11 10.53 -5.37 -1.16
N PHE A 12 10.75 -6.63 -1.45
CA PHE A 12 10.50 -7.17 -2.78
C PHE A 12 9.03 -7.01 -3.17
N GLY A 13 8.13 -7.30 -2.23
CA GLY A 13 6.70 -7.14 -2.46
C GLY A 13 6.33 -5.68 -2.74
N ALA A 14 6.90 -4.75 -1.98
CA ALA A 14 6.65 -3.33 -2.18
C ALA A 14 7.11 -2.86 -3.56
N MET A 15 8.30 -3.30 -3.98
CA MET A 15 8.82 -2.94 -5.30
C MET A 15 7.99 -3.51 -6.43
N ALA A 16 7.55 -4.76 -6.29
CA ALA A 16 6.69 -5.40 -7.29
C ALA A 16 5.36 -4.67 -7.43
N PHE A 17 4.77 -4.26 -6.31
CA PHE A 17 3.51 -3.51 -6.32
C PHE A 17 3.69 -2.15 -6.98
N LYS A 18 4.77 -1.43 -6.64
CA LYS A 18 5.07 -0.12 -7.23
C LYS A 18 5.19 -0.24 -8.75
N LYS A 19 5.91 -1.25 -9.21
CA LYS A 19 6.09 -1.50 -10.64
C LYS A 19 4.75 -1.73 -11.34
N LYS A 20 3.88 -2.48 -10.69
CA LYS A 20 2.56 -2.78 -11.23
C LYS A 20 1.69 -1.52 -11.29
N CYS A 21 1.77 -0.67 -10.25
CA CYS A 21 1.07 0.61 -10.26
C CYS A 21 1.54 1.48 -11.43
N ASP A 22 2.84 1.56 -11.64
CA ASP A 22 3.41 2.34 -12.74
C ASP A 22 2.90 1.84 -14.09
N LYS A 23 2.85 0.53 -14.26
CA LYS A 23 2.38 -0.09 -15.48
C LYS A 23 0.91 0.19 -15.74
N GLU A 24 0.10 0.20 -14.69
CA GLU A 24 -1.35 0.43 -14.80
C GLU A 24 -1.73 1.90 -14.75
N GLY A 25 -0.76 2.79 -14.58
CA GLY A 25 -1.01 4.22 -14.57
C GLY A 25 -1.51 4.78 -13.25
N TYR A 26 -1.34 4.07 -12.15
CA TYR A 26 -1.70 4.57 -10.83
C TYR A 26 -0.54 5.34 -10.21
N PRO A 27 -0.75 6.58 -9.75
CA PRO A 27 0.30 7.30 -9.03
C PRO A 27 0.72 6.52 -7.79
N ALA A 28 2.00 6.25 -7.63
CA ALA A 28 2.50 5.45 -6.51
C ALA A 28 3.91 5.89 -6.13
N VAL A 29 4.20 5.84 -4.82
CA VAL A 29 5.50 6.22 -4.27
C VAL A 29 5.90 5.21 -3.21
N ILE A 30 7.14 4.72 -3.28
CA ILE A 30 7.72 3.89 -2.22
C ILE A 30 8.22 4.82 -1.12
N MET A 31 7.89 4.52 0.14
CA MET A 31 8.26 5.34 1.28
C MET A 31 8.38 4.50 2.54
N PRO A 32 9.04 5.03 3.59
CA PRO A 32 9.05 4.35 4.88
C PRO A 32 7.64 4.31 5.47
N VAL A 33 7.36 3.25 6.23
CA VAL A 33 6.06 3.13 6.89
C VAL A 33 5.91 4.20 7.96
N PRO A 34 4.78 4.95 7.98
CA PRO A 34 4.54 5.95 9.02
C PRO A 34 4.54 5.34 10.42
N ARG A 35 4.86 6.15 11.43
CA ARG A 35 4.99 5.70 12.81
C ARG A 35 3.73 5.06 13.38
N ASN A 36 2.58 5.58 12.99
CA ASN A 36 1.30 5.10 13.51
C ASN A 36 0.71 3.96 12.68
N LEU A 37 1.51 3.36 11.81
CA LEU A 37 1.11 2.21 11.02
C LEU A 37 2.18 1.14 11.14
N SER A 38 1.80 -0.05 11.58
CA SER A 38 2.73 -1.16 11.74
C SER A 38 2.96 -1.91 10.45
N SER A 39 4.19 -2.36 10.22
CA SER A 39 4.52 -3.16 9.05
C SER A 39 5.71 -4.06 9.35
N SER A 40 5.74 -5.23 8.70
CA SER A 40 6.80 -6.21 8.88
C SER A 40 8.13 -5.76 8.29
N CYS A 41 8.13 -5.07 7.14
CA CYS A 41 9.39 -4.73 6.46
C CYS A 41 9.79 -3.26 6.57
N GLY A 42 8.92 -2.41 7.10
CA GLY A 42 9.23 -0.99 7.25
C GLY A 42 9.15 -0.19 5.97
N THR A 43 8.75 -0.79 4.87
CA THR A 43 8.58 -0.12 3.58
C THR A 43 7.16 -0.27 3.10
N CYS A 44 6.59 0.80 2.56
CA CYS A 44 5.23 0.76 2.04
C CYS A 44 5.13 1.50 0.71
N VAL A 45 3.99 1.38 0.06
CA VAL A 45 3.70 2.10 -1.17
C VAL A 45 2.45 2.94 -0.94
N LYS A 46 2.59 4.25 -1.11
CA LYS A 46 1.43 5.15 -1.11
C LYS A 46 0.95 5.25 -2.54
N PHE A 47 -0.33 4.98 -2.76
CA PHE A 47 -0.90 5.02 -4.10
C PHE A 47 -2.27 5.68 -4.10
N THR A 48 -2.63 6.23 -5.24
CA THR A 48 -3.94 6.86 -5.46
C THR A 48 -4.73 5.97 -6.40
N GLY A 49 -5.93 5.57 -5.97
CA GLY A 49 -6.77 4.70 -6.79
C GLY A 49 -7.83 4.02 -5.96
N LYS A 50 -8.13 2.77 -6.31
CA LYS A 50 -9.11 1.96 -5.59
C LYS A 50 -8.40 0.91 -4.75
N PRO A 51 -8.84 0.70 -3.50
CA PRO A 51 -8.17 -0.28 -2.63
C PRO A 51 -8.30 -1.71 -3.15
N GLU A 52 -9.38 -2.03 -3.85
CA GLU A 52 -9.59 -3.35 -4.43
C GLU A 52 -8.50 -3.73 -5.43
N THR A 53 -7.89 -2.74 -6.05
CA THR A 53 -6.84 -3.00 -7.04
C THR A 53 -5.69 -3.79 -6.42
N ALA A 54 -5.25 -3.39 -5.23
CA ALA A 54 -4.16 -4.10 -4.53
C ALA A 54 -4.57 -5.54 -4.20
N LYS A 55 -5.80 -5.74 -3.76
CA LYS A 55 -6.32 -7.07 -3.41
C LYS A 55 -6.46 -7.95 -4.64
N ASN A 56 -6.96 -7.38 -5.73
CA ASN A 56 -7.24 -8.12 -6.96
C ASN A 56 -5.96 -8.58 -7.66
N TRP A 57 -4.84 -7.94 -7.39
CA TRP A 57 -3.56 -8.35 -7.97
C TRP A 57 -3.00 -9.62 -7.33
N ASN A 58 -3.64 -10.09 -6.25
CA ASN A 58 -3.30 -11.37 -5.59
C ASN A 58 -1.83 -11.48 -5.26
N LEU A 59 -1.28 -10.45 -4.64
CA LEU A 59 0.13 -10.43 -4.25
C LEU A 59 0.30 -11.09 -2.89
N ASP A 60 1.02 -12.20 -2.85
CA ASP A 60 1.26 -12.96 -1.62
C ASP A 60 1.96 -12.13 -0.55
N GLU A 61 2.75 -11.16 -0.98
CA GLU A 61 3.52 -10.31 -0.08
C GLU A 61 2.72 -9.14 0.49
N LEU A 62 1.48 -8.97 0.07
CA LEU A 62 0.64 -7.88 0.58
C LEU A 62 0.21 -8.17 2.01
N GLU A 63 0.58 -7.28 2.92
CA GLU A 63 0.29 -7.42 4.34
C GLU A 63 -1.01 -6.74 4.73
N GLN A 64 -1.18 -5.47 4.34
CA GLN A 64 -2.39 -4.72 4.65
C GLN A 64 -2.55 -3.54 3.70
N VAL A 65 -3.78 -3.03 3.63
CA VAL A 65 -4.09 -1.80 2.91
C VAL A 65 -4.82 -0.88 3.87
N ALA A 66 -4.37 0.37 3.95
CA ALA A 66 -4.96 1.39 4.81
C ALA A 66 -5.35 2.61 3.99
N LYS A 67 -6.47 3.22 4.37
CA LYS A 67 -6.90 4.48 3.78
C LYS A 67 -6.31 5.63 4.56
N ILE A 68 -5.82 6.66 3.87
CA ILE A 68 -5.32 7.88 4.49
C ILE A 68 -6.50 8.81 4.70
N LEU A 69 -6.78 9.17 5.96
CA LEU A 69 -7.88 10.04 6.31
C LEU A 69 -7.42 11.50 6.32
N GLU A 70 -8.37 12.44 6.23
CA GLU A 70 -8.08 13.89 6.21
C GLU A 70 -7.31 14.34 7.44
N THR A 71 -7.51 13.66 8.56
CA THR A 71 -6.84 13.98 9.83
C THR A 71 -5.39 13.52 9.87
N GLY A 72 -4.90 12.85 8.83
CA GLY A 72 -3.56 12.29 8.81
C GLY A 72 -3.44 10.93 9.49
N THR A 73 -4.56 10.38 9.95
CA THR A 73 -4.59 9.03 10.53
C THR A 73 -4.89 8.01 9.45
N PHE A 74 -4.80 6.72 9.82
CA PHE A 74 -4.98 5.62 8.88
C PHE A 74 -6.11 4.71 9.32
N GLN A 75 -6.90 4.26 8.35
CA GLN A 75 -7.97 3.30 8.59
C GLN A 75 -7.61 2.00 7.85
N ILE A 76 -7.40 0.92 8.60
CA ILE A 76 -7.11 -0.38 7.98
C ILE A 76 -8.38 -0.86 7.30
N ILE A 77 -8.32 -1.07 5.99
CA ILE A 77 -9.46 -1.55 5.23
C ILE A 77 -9.31 -3.00 4.79
N TRP A 78 -8.08 -3.52 4.84
CA TRP A 78 -7.83 -4.93 4.53
C TRP A 78 -6.53 -5.37 5.20
N ARG A 79 -6.53 -6.61 5.69
CA ARG A 79 -5.35 -7.20 6.31
C ARG A 79 -5.33 -8.69 5.99
N SER A 80 -4.15 -9.21 5.67
CA SER A 80 -4.03 -10.64 5.38
C SER A 80 -4.14 -11.49 6.66
#